data_9b45cbae77631e08a0957ae106f70d38
#
_entry.id   9b45cbae77631e08a0957ae106f70d38
#
_cell.length_a   1.000
_cell.length_b   1.000
_cell.length_c   1.000
_cell.angle_alpha   90.00
_cell.angle_beta   90.00
_cell.angle_gamma   90.00
#
_symmetry.space_group_name_H-M   'P 1'
#
loop_
_entity.id
_entity.type
_entity.pdbx_description
1 polymer ?
#
loop_
_entity_poly.entity_id
_entity_poly.type
_entity_poly.pdbx_seq_one_letter_code
_entity_poly.pdbx_strand_id
1 'polypeptide(L)'
;MPQRRVVTGRSQEPRQRFAEELRHLRAEKAVSLRELAEELGWDASNFGKMESGRSLGSPEIVEALDQYYRTPGLLLALWELAVGDPSQFKEQYRRYMMLEAEAVSLWHYAVSRPPGMLQTPAYVREVLAAGGLRDEELDQQVIARIGRQAVLDGDDAPPFRVILSEGVLRNSLRDPGEWREQLEYLTAAGDRPHITLHVLPFGTGLHGLASTDVMFLRLPDGRAVAYAENDVRGELVEETSRVEHLHRTYDAVRDLALSPAESRTFILRMLEEVPCEPST
;
A
#
# COMPACT_ATOMS: atom_id res chain seq x y z
N MET A 1 -21.54 -0.17 -14.04
CA MET A 1 -20.60 -0.33 -12.91
C MET A 1 -20.78 -1.73 -12.35
N PRO A 2 -19.77 -2.60 -12.38
CA PRO A 2 -19.87 -3.88 -11.70
C PRO A 2 -19.93 -3.64 -10.19
N GLN A 3 -20.99 -4.11 -9.55
CA GLN A 3 -21.10 -4.08 -8.09
C GLN A 3 -20.08 -5.05 -7.50
N ARG A 4 -19.02 -4.52 -6.84
CA ARG A 4 -18.17 -5.34 -5.98
C ARG A 4 -19.04 -5.91 -4.85
N ARG A 5 -19.23 -7.23 -4.84
CA ARG A 5 -19.97 -7.93 -3.78
C ARG A 5 -19.16 -7.90 -2.50
N VAL A 6 -19.74 -7.35 -1.44
CA VAL A 6 -19.24 -7.54 -0.07
C VAL A 6 -19.40 -9.02 0.28
N VAL A 7 -18.28 -9.73 0.42
CA VAL A 7 -18.27 -11.13 0.86
C VAL A 7 -18.10 -11.14 2.38
N THR A 8 -19.21 -11.19 3.09
CA THR A 8 -19.26 -11.47 4.52
C THR A 8 -18.99 -12.96 4.76
N GLY A 9 -17.99 -13.30 5.57
CA GLY A 9 -17.72 -14.68 6.00
C GLY A 9 -16.40 -15.29 5.54
N ARG A 10 -15.47 -14.53 4.96
CA ARG A 10 -14.13 -15.00 4.59
C ARG A 10 -13.20 -15.08 5.82
N SER A 11 -12.24 -16.03 5.78
CA SER A 11 -11.27 -16.24 6.83
C SER A 11 -10.44 -14.97 7.12
N GLN A 12 -10.14 -14.73 8.40
CA GLN A 12 -9.23 -13.66 8.82
C GLN A 12 -7.75 -14.10 8.83
N GLU A 13 -7.48 -15.40 8.69
CA GLU A 13 -6.14 -15.93 8.54
C GLU A 13 -5.60 -15.62 7.14
N PRO A 14 -4.49 -14.86 6.99
CA PRO A 14 -4.03 -14.37 5.69
C PRO A 14 -3.81 -15.49 4.67
N ARG A 15 -3.20 -16.60 5.08
CA ARG A 15 -2.94 -17.75 4.22
C ARG A 15 -4.23 -18.43 3.73
N GLN A 16 -5.22 -18.56 4.61
CA GLN A 16 -6.52 -19.11 4.24
C GLN A 16 -7.29 -18.14 3.36
N ARG A 17 -7.22 -16.83 3.66
CA ARG A 17 -7.85 -15.79 2.85
C ARG A 17 -7.31 -15.77 1.42
N PHE A 18 -5.99 -15.83 1.26
CA PHE A 18 -5.35 -15.93 -0.04
C PHE A 18 -5.84 -17.16 -0.83
N ALA A 19 -5.86 -18.34 -0.18
CA ALA A 19 -6.33 -19.58 -0.79
C ALA A 19 -7.82 -19.54 -1.16
N GLU A 20 -8.67 -18.92 -0.34
CA GLU A 20 -10.09 -18.72 -0.59
C GLU A 20 -10.33 -17.79 -1.78
N GLU A 21 -9.55 -16.71 -1.86
CA GLU A 21 -9.66 -15.76 -2.96
C GLU A 21 -9.29 -16.40 -4.30
N LEU A 22 -8.20 -17.15 -4.37
CA LEU A 22 -7.81 -17.89 -5.58
C LEU A 22 -8.91 -18.84 -6.04
N ARG A 23 -9.50 -19.62 -5.13
CA ARG A 23 -10.61 -20.51 -5.45
C ARG A 23 -11.85 -19.76 -5.96
N HIS A 24 -12.14 -18.62 -5.35
CA HIS A 24 -13.27 -17.79 -5.73
C HIS A 24 -13.11 -17.23 -7.15
N LEU A 25 -11.97 -16.62 -7.43
CA LEU A 25 -11.64 -16.03 -8.74
C LEU A 25 -11.65 -17.10 -9.84
N ARG A 26 -11.09 -18.27 -9.58
CA ARG A 26 -11.12 -19.37 -10.54
C ARG A 26 -12.55 -19.88 -10.79
N ALA A 27 -13.36 -19.99 -9.73
CA ALA A 27 -14.76 -20.39 -9.85
C ALA A 27 -15.60 -19.37 -10.62
N GLU A 28 -15.39 -18.07 -10.38
CA GLU A 28 -16.06 -17.00 -11.13
C GLU A 28 -15.71 -17.05 -12.63
N LYS A 29 -14.45 -17.35 -12.95
CA LYS A 29 -13.98 -17.48 -14.33
C LYS A 29 -14.37 -18.83 -14.96
N ALA A 30 -14.92 -19.74 -14.16
CA ALA A 30 -15.37 -21.08 -14.56
C ALA A 30 -14.29 -21.93 -15.26
N VAL A 31 -13.00 -21.79 -14.85
CA VAL A 31 -11.87 -22.53 -15.40
C VAL A 31 -11.40 -23.63 -14.45
N SER A 32 -10.91 -24.74 -15.02
CA SER A 32 -10.27 -25.80 -14.26
C SER A 32 -8.81 -25.45 -13.92
N LEU A 33 -8.21 -26.14 -12.93
CA LEU A 33 -6.78 -25.99 -12.62
C LEU A 33 -5.86 -26.34 -13.80
N ARG A 34 -6.30 -27.24 -14.72
CA ARG A 34 -5.53 -27.60 -15.91
C ARG A 34 -5.56 -26.49 -16.95
N GLU A 35 -6.73 -25.92 -17.23
CA GLU A 35 -6.87 -24.78 -18.15
C GLU A 35 -6.07 -23.57 -17.65
N LEU A 36 -6.14 -23.28 -16.34
CA LEU A 36 -5.32 -22.23 -15.73
C LEU A 36 -3.83 -22.47 -15.91
N ALA A 37 -3.38 -23.73 -15.74
CA ALA A 37 -1.99 -24.14 -15.91
C ALA A 37 -1.52 -23.99 -17.35
N GLU A 38 -2.34 -24.36 -18.33
CA GLU A 38 -2.06 -24.23 -19.75
C GLU A 38 -1.93 -22.76 -20.18
N GLU A 39 -2.82 -21.88 -19.67
CA GLU A 39 -2.78 -20.46 -20.00
C GLU A 39 -1.60 -19.71 -19.38
N LEU A 40 -1.23 -20.05 -18.15
CA LEU A 40 -0.20 -19.33 -17.41
C LEU A 40 1.19 -19.96 -17.51
N GLY A 41 1.31 -21.20 -18.02
CA GLY A 41 2.59 -21.86 -18.22
C GLY A 41 3.24 -22.48 -16.97
N TRP A 42 2.44 -22.73 -15.90
CA TRP A 42 2.87 -23.42 -14.68
C TRP A 42 2.14 -24.75 -14.50
N ASP A 43 2.67 -25.61 -13.60
CA ASP A 43 2.06 -26.90 -13.29
C ASP A 43 0.75 -26.73 -12.48
N ALA A 44 -0.29 -27.47 -12.88
CA ALA A 44 -1.61 -27.44 -12.23
C ALA A 44 -1.55 -27.80 -10.73
N SER A 45 -0.57 -28.61 -10.33
CA SER A 45 -0.37 -28.97 -8.91
C SER A 45 0.06 -27.80 -8.06
N ASN A 46 0.76 -26.80 -8.63
CA ASN A 46 1.13 -25.58 -7.92
C ASN A 46 -0.12 -24.79 -7.54
N PHE A 47 -1.01 -24.55 -8.49
CA PHE A 47 -2.29 -23.85 -8.21
C PHE A 47 -3.16 -24.61 -7.21
N GLY A 48 -3.22 -25.95 -7.31
CA GLY A 48 -3.94 -26.79 -6.34
C GLY A 48 -3.37 -26.71 -4.91
N LYS A 49 -2.04 -26.60 -4.78
CA LYS A 49 -1.39 -26.38 -3.49
C LYS A 49 -1.67 -24.98 -2.94
N MET A 50 -1.67 -23.96 -3.81
CA MET A 50 -1.98 -22.58 -3.45
C MET A 50 -3.45 -22.45 -2.97
N GLU A 51 -4.41 -23.00 -3.72
CA GLU A 51 -5.83 -23.00 -3.36
C GLU A 51 -6.14 -23.83 -2.09
N SER A 52 -5.31 -24.82 -1.77
CA SER A 52 -5.44 -25.58 -0.52
C SER A 52 -4.71 -24.95 0.68
N GLY A 53 -4.00 -23.83 0.46
CA GLY A 53 -3.19 -23.18 1.48
C GLY A 53 -1.91 -23.93 1.86
N ARG A 54 -1.53 -24.98 1.13
CA ARG A 54 -0.30 -25.76 1.36
C ARG A 54 0.96 -25.04 0.87
N SER A 55 0.81 -24.16 -0.13
CA SER A 55 1.86 -23.33 -0.70
C SER A 55 1.30 -21.94 -0.94
N LEU A 56 2.15 -20.94 -0.91
CA LEU A 56 1.79 -19.58 -1.33
C LEU A 56 2.21 -19.28 -2.77
N GLY A 57 3.02 -20.17 -3.38
CA GLY A 57 3.61 -19.91 -4.69
C GLY A 57 4.74 -18.88 -4.60
N SER A 58 5.28 -18.51 -5.79
CA SER A 58 6.26 -17.43 -5.90
C SER A 58 5.57 -16.11 -6.29
N PRO A 59 6.22 -14.95 -6.08
CA PRO A 59 5.68 -13.66 -6.47
C PRO A 59 5.27 -13.59 -7.94
N GLU A 60 6.07 -14.20 -8.83
CA GLU A 60 5.84 -14.20 -10.28
C GLU A 60 4.54 -14.93 -10.65
N ILE A 61 4.25 -16.05 -9.97
CA ILE A 61 2.98 -16.79 -10.16
C ILE A 61 1.81 -15.94 -9.69
N VAL A 62 1.96 -15.24 -8.56
CA VAL A 62 0.89 -14.41 -7.99
C VAL A 62 0.61 -13.19 -8.85
N GLU A 63 1.66 -12.55 -9.37
CA GLU A 63 1.54 -11.45 -10.32
C GLU A 63 0.82 -11.89 -11.62
N ALA A 64 1.21 -13.04 -12.17
CA ALA A 64 0.53 -13.60 -13.34
C ALA A 64 -0.96 -13.90 -13.06
N LEU A 65 -1.30 -14.37 -11.86
CA LEU A 65 -2.68 -14.59 -11.44
C LEU A 65 -3.46 -13.28 -11.30
N ASP A 66 -2.86 -12.22 -10.74
CA ASP A 66 -3.48 -10.89 -10.67
C ASP A 66 -3.80 -10.34 -12.08
N GLN A 67 -2.86 -10.48 -13.03
CA GLN A 67 -3.08 -10.09 -14.42
C GLN A 67 -4.18 -10.93 -15.08
N TYR A 68 -4.15 -12.23 -14.88
CA TYR A 68 -5.11 -13.17 -15.46
C TYR A 68 -6.54 -12.93 -14.98
N TYR A 69 -6.72 -12.73 -13.66
CA TYR A 69 -8.01 -12.47 -13.06
C TYR A 69 -8.43 -11.00 -13.12
N ARG A 70 -7.54 -10.12 -13.56
CA ARG A 70 -7.74 -8.65 -13.58
C ARG A 70 -8.08 -8.11 -12.20
N THR A 71 -7.31 -8.55 -11.21
CA THR A 71 -7.43 -8.12 -9.81
C THR A 71 -6.21 -7.25 -9.46
N PRO A 72 -6.24 -5.92 -9.74
CA PRO A 72 -5.06 -5.08 -9.65
C PRO A 72 -4.41 -5.16 -8.26
N GLY A 73 -3.32 -5.95 -8.12
CA GLY A 73 -2.56 -6.11 -6.90
C GLY A 73 -3.26 -6.77 -5.70
N LEU A 74 -4.51 -7.22 -5.83
CA LEU A 74 -5.25 -7.86 -4.73
C LEU A 74 -4.57 -9.14 -4.24
N LEU A 75 -4.20 -10.03 -5.19
CA LEU A 75 -3.58 -11.31 -4.84
C LEU A 75 -2.18 -11.10 -4.29
N LEU A 76 -1.40 -10.15 -4.83
CA LEU A 76 -0.10 -9.77 -4.29
C LEU A 76 -0.22 -9.21 -2.87
N ALA A 77 -1.21 -8.35 -2.60
CA ALA A 77 -1.46 -7.84 -1.26
C ALA A 77 -1.80 -8.96 -0.26
N LEU A 78 -2.66 -9.89 -0.64
CA LEU A 78 -3.00 -11.04 0.20
C LEU A 78 -1.81 -12.00 0.38
N TRP A 79 -0.99 -12.14 -0.64
CA TRP A 79 0.24 -12.96 -0.60
C TRP A 79 1.28 -12.34 0.33
N GLU A 80 1.52 -11.01 0.26
CA GLU A 80 2.39 -10.29 1.19
C GLU A 80 1.97 -10.55 2.65
N LEU A 81 0.68 -10.44 2.92
CA LEU A 81 0.13 -10.75 4.25
C LEU A 81 0.32 -12.20 4.68
N ALA A 82 0.31 -13.12 3.72
CA ALA A 82 0.42 -14.57 3.99
C ALA A 82 1.87 -15.05 4.13
N VAL A 83 2.83 -14.37 3.47
CA VAL A 83 4.28 -14.65 3.55
C VAL A 83 4.89 -13.98 4.78
N GLY A 84 4.43 -12.78 5.13
CA GLY A 84 4.95 -12.05 6.29
C GLY A 84 4.86 -12.87 7.57
N ASP A 85 5.92 -12.81 8.39
CA ASP A 85 5.93 -13.46 9.70
C ASP A 85 4.74 -12.94 10.52
N PRO A 86 3.86 -13.83 11.00
CA PRO A 86 2.72 -13.44 11.83
C PRO A 86 3.09 -12.65 13.09
N SER A 87 4.34 -12.73 13.55
CA SER A 87 4.86 -11.96 14.68
C SER A 87 5.23 -10.51 14.33
N GLN A 88 5.51 -10.20 13.05
CA GLN A 88 5.94 -8.87 12.61
C GLN A 88 4.76 -7.92 12.32
N PHE A 89 3.63 -8.46 11.86
CA PHE A 89 2.44 -7.65 11.63
C PHE A 89 1.48 -7.78 12.82
N LYS A 90 1.27 -6.69 13.54
CA LYS A 90 0.17 -6.62 14.51
C LYS A 90 -1.13 -6.98 13.79
N GLU A 91 -1.99 -7.80 14.40
CA GLU A 91 -3.24 -8.29 13.80
C GLU A 91 -4.10 -7.16 13.19
N GLN A 92 -4.10 -6.00 13.83
CA GLN A 92 -4.82 -4.82 13.37
C GLN A 92 -4.28 -4.25 12.05
N TYR A 93 -2.96 -4.31 11.82
CA TYR A 93 -2.36 -3.89 10.54
C TYR A 93 -2.72 -4.86 9.41
N ARG A 94 -2.69 -6.17 9.69
CA ARG A 94 -3.14 -7.19 8.71
C ARG A 94 -4.59 -6.95 8.29
N ARG A 95 -5.45 -6.67 9.26
CA ARG A 95 -6.86 -6.37 9.00
C ARG A 95 -7.02 -5.09 8.17
N TYR A 96 -6.24 -4.05 8.49
CA TYR A 96 -6.19 -2.83 7.70
C TYR A 96 -5.81 -3.10 6.24
N MET A 97 -4.74 -3.86 5.98
CA MET A 97 -4.28 -4.17 4.62
C MET A 97 -5.33 -4.96 3.81
N MET A 98 -6.07 -5.88 4.42
CA MET A 98 -7.17 -6.57 3.75
C MET A 98 -8.28 -5.59 3.33
N LEU A 99 -8.59 -4.63 4.18
CA LEU A 99 -9.58 -3.59 3.88
C LEU A 99 -9.07 -2.60 2.82
N GLU A 100 -7.76 -2.29 2.82
CA GLU A 100 -7.13 -1.41 1.82
C GLU A 100 -7.29 -1.97 0.40
N ALA A 101 -7.11 -3.28 0.21
CA ALA A 101 -7.27 -3.93 -1.09
C ALA A 101 -8.72 -3.87 -1.64
N GLU A 102 -9.71 -3.66 -0.78
CA GLU A 102 -11.13 -3.53 -1.13
C GLU A 102 -11.61 -2.07 -1.15
N ALA A 103 -10.76 -1.13 -0.75
CA ALA A 103 -11.14 0.26 -0.58
C ALA A 103 -11.49 0.94 -1.92
N VAL A 104 -12.51 1.80 -1.90
CA VAL A 104 -12.94 2.61 -3.06
C VAL A 104 -12.41 4.04 -2.99
N SER A 105 -11.76 4.41 -1.90
CA SER A 105 -11.08 5.71 -1.74
C SER A 105 -10.14 5.64 -0.54
N LEU A 106 -8.98 6.32 -0.65
CA LEU A 106 -7.92 6.29 0.34
C LEU A 106 -7.46 7.70 0.70
N TRP A 107 -7.11 7.89 1.98
CA TRP A 107 -6.45 9.10 2.48
C TRP A 107 -5.30 8.69 3.39
N HIS A 108 -4.21 9.46 3.35
CA HIS A 108 -3.06 9.23 4.22
C HIS A 108 -2.45 10.56 4.64
N TYR A 109 -2.23 10.72 5.93
CA TYR A 109 -1.32 11.73 6.47
C TYR A 109 -0.04 11.02 6.91
N ALA A 110 1.07 11.33 6.27
CA ALA A 110 2.38 10.73 6.49
C ALA A 110 3.32 11.69 7.22
N VAL A 111 3.89 11.25 8.36
CA VAL A 111 4.73 12.09 9.22
C VAL A 111 6.21 12.02 8.84
N SER A 112 6.74 10.82 8.62
CA SER A 112 8.19 10.61 8.50
C SER A 112 8.64 9.80 7.29
N ARG A 113 7.73 9.06 6.66
CA ARG A 113 7.99 8.18 5.50
C ARG A 113 6.89 8.33 4.47
N PRO A 114 7.16 8.24 3.16
CA PRO A 114 6.11 8.17 2.16
C PRO A 114 5.18 6.97 2.43
N PRO A 115 3.88 7.06 2.08
CA PRO A 115 2.99 5.91 2.08
C PRO A 115 3.62 4.73 1.35
N GLY A 116 3.41 3.49 1.84
CA GLY A 116 3.99 2.28 1.23
C GLY A 116 3.66 2.12 -0.26
N MET A 117 2.48 2.58 -0.69
CA MET A 117 2.07 2.60 -2.10
C MET A 117 2.76 3.67 -2.94
N LEU A 118 3.55 4.57 -2.34
CA LEU A 118 4.31 5.63 -3.01
C LEU A 118 5.82 5.53 -2.73
N GLN A 119 6.31 4.34 -2.43
CA GLN A 119 7.74 4.07 -2.21
C GLN A 119 8.36 3.40 -3.44
N THR A 120 9.60 3.77 -3.78
CA THR A 120 10.39 3.03 -4.78
C THR A 120 10.91 1.72 -4.21
N PRO A 121 11.34 0.75 -5.04
CA PRO A 121 11.94 -0.50 -4.57
C PRO A 121 13.15 -0.28 -3.64
N ALA A 122 14.00 0.70 -3.94
CA ALA A 122 15.16 1.07 -3.11
C ALA A 122 14.70 1.59 -1.74
N TYR A 123 13.70 2.47 -1.70
CA TYR A 123 13.12 2.98 -0.45
C TYR A 123 12.54 1.85 0.41
N VAL A 124 11.75 0.96 -0.19
CA VAL A 124 11.17 -0.21 0.49
C VAL A 124 12.29 -1.07 1.07
N ARG A 125 13.34 -1.34 0.30
CA ARG A 125 14.48 -2.16 0.72
C ARG A 125 15.18 -1.56 1.93
N GLU A 126 15.48 -0.26 1.92
CA GLU A 126 16.16 0.40 3.05
C GLU A 126 15.29 0.35 4.32
N VAL A 127 13.98 0.62 4.20
CA VAL A 127 13.04 0.55 5.34
C VAL A 127 12.96 -0.87 5.93
N LEU A 128 12.83 -1.88 5.08
CA LEU A 128 12.73 -3.28 5.53
C LEU A 128 14.05 -3.78 6.13
N ALA A 129 15.19 -3.38 5.52
CA ALA A 129 16.52 -3.69 6.05
C ALA A 129 16.78 -3.01 7.41
N ALA A 130 16.30 -1.78 7.60
CA ALA A 130 16.34 -1.09 8.89
C ALA A 130 15.47 -1.81 9.94
N GLY A 131 14.37 -2.44 9.52
CA GLY A 131 13.51 -3.30 10.34
C GLY A 131 14.13 -4.67 10.69
N GLY A 132 15.32 -4.99 10.17
CA GLY A 132 16.04 -6.22 10.49
C GLY A 132 15.96 -7.33 9.46
N LEU A 133 15.16 -7.19 8.39
CA LEU A 133 15.08 -8.16 7.31
C LEU A 133 16.39 -8.25 6.52
N ARG A 134 16.74 -9.47 6.04
CA ARG A 134 17.99 -9.75 5.31
C ARG A 134 17.74 -10.77 4.20
N ASP A 135 18.67 -10.83 3.28
CA ASP A 135 18.81 -11.86 2.25
C ASP A 135 17.51 -12.11 1.46
N GLU A 136 17.19 -13.35 1.20
CA GLU A 136 16.02 -13.77 0.41
C GLU A 136 14.68 -13.28 1.00
N GLU A 137 14.56 -13.24 2.33
CA GLU A 137 13.35 -12.72 3.00
C GLU A 137 13.14 -11.24 2.70
N LEU A 138 14.22 -10.44 2.71
CA LEU A 138 14.18 -9.03 2.32
C LEU A 138 13.71 -8.87 0.88
N ASP A 139 14.27 -9.67 -0.06
CA ASP A 139 13.93 -9.60 -1.48
C ASP A 139 12.45 -9.93 -1.71
N GLN A 140 11.96 -11.00 -1.10
CA GLN A 140 10.55 -11.40 -1.18
C GLN A 140 9.61 -10.31 -0.67
N GLN A 141 9.93 -9.69 0.47
CA GLN A 141 9.10 -8.63 1.06
C GLN A 141 9.13 -7.34 0.24
N VAL A 142 10.27 -7.01 -0.39
CA VAL A 142 10.35 -5.86 -1.33
C VAL A 142 9.41 -6.09 -2.50
N ILE A 143 9.49 -7.26 -3.16
CA ILE A 143 8.64 -7.60 -4.31
C ILE A 143 7.16 -7.54 -3.91
N ALA A 144 6.79 -8.16 -2.79
CA ALA A 144 5.42 -8.18 -2.29
C ALA A 144 4.87 -6.76 -2.05
N ARG A 145 5.67 -5.89 -1.40
CA ARG A 145 5.27 -4.51 -1.10
C ARG A 145 5.13 -3.65 -2.35
N ILE A 146 6.02 -3.81 -3.33
CA ILE A 146 5.93 -3.11 -4.62
C ILE A 146 4.72 -3.61 -5.41
N GLY A 147 4.48 -4.93 -5.44
CA GLY A 147 3.31 -5.49 -6.12
C GLY A 147 1.98 -4.93 -5.63
N ARG A 148 1.87 -4.57 -4.33
CA ARG A 148 0.67 -3.93 -3.78
C ARG A 148 0.34 -2.57 -4.39
N GLN A 149 1.34 -1.87 -4.95
CA GLN A 149 1.15 -0.58 -5.61
C GLN A 149 0.25 -0.67 -6.84
N ALA A 150 0.09 -1.87 -7.42
CA ALA A 150 -0.82 -2.12 -8.54
C ALA A 150 -2.29 -1.75 -8.23
N VAL A 151 -2.69 -1.62 -6.96
CA VAL A 151 -3.99 -1.07 -6.56
C VAL A 151 -4.20 0.36 -7.08
N LEU A 152 -3.10 1.11 -7.26
CA LEU A 152 -3.13 2.47 -7.81
C LEU A 152 -2.97 2.52 -9.34
N ASP A 153 -2.90 1.37 -10.02
CA ASP A 153 -2.77 1.30 -11.46
C ASP A 153 -4.12 0.98 -12.12
N GLY A 154 -4.27 1.42 -13.36
CA GLY A 154 -5.47 1.17 -14.16
C GLY A 154 -6.57 2.23 -14.03
N ASP A 155 -7.60 2.07 -14.88
CA ASP A 155 -8.69 3.05 -15.02
C ASP A 155 -9.65 3.07 -13.82
N ASP A 156 -9.72 1.98 -13.06
CA ASP A 156 -10.58 1.82 -11.87
C ASP A 156 -9.83 2.05 -10.55
N ALA A 157 -8.61 2.60 -10.60
CA ALA A 157 -7.82 2.87 -9.41
C ALA A 157 -8.57 3.82 -8.45
N PRO A 158 -8.59 3.52 -7.14
CA PRO A 158 -9.30 4.35 -6.18
C PRO A 158 -8.65 5.73 -6.04
N PRO A 159 -9.42 6.81 -5.86
CA PRO A 159 -8.87 8.11 -5.49
C PRO A 159 -8.01 8.00 -4.23
N PHE A 160 -6.77 8.48 -4.32
CA PHE A 160 -5.80 8.48 -3.24
C PHE A 160 -5.33 9.90 -2.94
N ARG A 161 -5.66 10.40 -1.76
CA ARG A 161 -5.23 11.72 -1.29
C ARG A 161 -4.20 11.56 -0.18
N VAL A 162 -3.06 12.23 -0.35
CA VAL A 162 -1.94 12.15 0.59
C VAL A 162 -1.54 13.54 1.05
N ILE A 163 -1.30 13.68 2.34
CA ILE A 163 -0.61 14.84 2.91
C ILE A 163 0.73 14.33 3.43
N LEU A 164 1.81 14.83 2.86
CA LEU A 164 3.18 14.54 3.30
C LEU A 164 3.64 15.67 4.22
N SER A 165 3.98 15.37 5.47
CA SER A 165 4.77 16.31 6.27
C SER A 165 6.08 16.61 5.53
N GLU A 166 6.59 17.84 5.64
CA GLU A 166 7.93 18.19 5.11
C GLU A 166 9.01 17.23 5.61
N GLY A 167 8.84 16.66 6.82
CA GLY A 167 9.74 15.65 7.37
C GLY A 167 9.91 14.43 6.47
N VAL A 168 8.87 14.00 5.74
CA VAL A 168 8.93 12.91 4.77
C VAL A 168 9.93 13.21 3.66
N LEU A 169 9.99 14.47 3.19
CA LEU A 169 10.84 14.91 2.09
C LEU A 169 12.26 15.26 2.54
N ARG A 170 12.52 15.30 3.85
CA ARG A 170 13.84 15.56 4.42
C ARG A 170 14.50 14.32 5.01
N ASN A 171 13.75 13.25 5.22
CA ASN A 171 14.27 11.94 5.64
C ASN A 171 14.77 11.17 4.40
N SER A 172 15.93 11.57 3.89
CA SER A 172 16.53 11.01 2.69
C SER A 172 17.02 9.57 2.91
N LEU A 173 17.07 8.79 1.83
CA LEU A 173 17.82 7.55 1.77
C LEU A 173 19.33 7.84 1.86
N ARG A 174 20.13 6.82 2.18
CA ARG A 174 21.58 6.93 2.28
C ARG A 174 22.23 7.23 0.93
N ASP A 175 21.71 6.60 -0.14
CA ASP A 175 22.17 6.87 -1.49
C ASP A 175 21.40 8.05 -2.09
N PRO A 176 22.11 9.13 -2.52
CA PRO A 176 21.45 10.29 -3.11
C PRO A 176 20.74 9.99 -4.43
N GLY A 177 21.22 9.01 -5.21
CA GLY A 177 20.59 8.61 -6.47
C GLY A 177 19.25 7.93 -6.23
N GLU A 178 19.19 6.99 -5.29
CA GLU A 178 17.96 6.31 -4.87
C GLU A 178 16.95 7.29 -4.25
N TRP A 179 17.46 8.29 -3.49
CA TRP A 179 16.61 9.34 -2.95
C TRP A 179 16.04 10.25 -4.04
N ARG A 180 16.84 10.60 -5.04
CA ARG A 180 16.38 11.33 -6.21
C ARG A 180 15.25 10.58 -6.93
N GLU A 181 15.43 9.29 -7.18
CA GLU A 181 14.41 8.42 -7.79
C GLU A 181 13.10 8.44 -6.98
N GLN A 182 13.20 8.40 -5.64
CA GLN A 182 12.01 8.48 -4.78
C GLN A 182 11.26 9.82 -4.94
N LEU A 183 11.96 10.95 -5.01
CA LEU A 183 11.33 12.26 -5.20
C LEU A 183 10.73 12.43 -6.61
N GLU A 184 11.41 11.90 -7.63
CA GLU A 184 10.90 11.84 -9.01
C GLU A 184 9.63 10.98 -9.09
N TYR A 185 9.63 9.84 -8.40
CA TYR A 185 8.46 8.96 -8.32
C TYR A 185 7.26 9.64 -7.64
N LEU A 186 7.48 10.37 -6.53
CA LEU A 186 6.42 11.14 -5.89
C LEU A 186 5.86 12.23 -6.81
N THR A 187 6.73 12.91 -7.56
CA THR A 187 6.32 13.93 -8.53
C THR A 187 5.45 13.31 -9.63
N ALA A 188 5.89 12.19 -10.22
CA ALA A 188 5.16 11.48 -11.26
C ALA A 188 3.83 10.90 -10.74
N ALA A 189 3.81 10.40 -9.49
CA ALA A 189 2.58 9.93 -8.85
C ALA A 189 1.54 11.06 -8.72
N GLY A 190 1.97 12.27 -8.33
CA GLY A 190 1.09 13.43 -8.23
C GLY A 190 0.55 13.95 -9.57
N ASP A 191 1.12 13.52 -10.70
CA ASP A 191 0.62 13.83 -12.04
C ASP A 191 -0.50 12.85 -12.48
N ARG A 192 -0.76 11.76 -11.75
CA ARG A 192 -1.86 10.81 -12.01
C ARG A 192 -3.21 11.42 -11.58
N PRO A 193 -4.29 11.30 -12.36
CA PRO A 193 -5.56 12.00 -12.10
C PRO A 193 -6.28 11.57 -10.81
N HIS A 194 -6.03 10.36 -10.32
CA HIS A 194 -6.64 9.82 -9.11
C HIS A 194 -5.76 10.01 -7.86
N ILE A 195 -4.52 10.52 -7.99
CA ILE A 195 -3.61 10.77 -6.87
C ILE A 195 -3.50 12.28 -6.61
N THR A 196 -3.74 12.68 -5.38
CA THR A 196 -3.60 14.09 -4.97
C THR A 196 -2.57 14.18 -3.85
N LEU A 197 -1.43 14.83 -4.11
CA LEU A 197 -0.39 15.05 -3.13
C LEU A 197 -0.42 16.48 -2.58
N HIS A 198 -0.34 16.58 -1.26
CA HIS A 198 -0.16 17.82 -0.52
C HIS A 198 1.11 17.72 0.31
N VAL A 199 1.84 18.81 0.45
CA VAL A 199 2.95 18.94 1.40
C VAL A 199 2.52 19.85 2.54
N LEU A 200 2.72 19.39 3.78
CA LEU A 200 2.57 20.21 4.97
C LEU A 200 3.94 20.74 5.38
N PRO A 201 4.26 22.04 5.14
CA PRO A 201 5.56 22.60 5.45
C PRO A 201 5.81 22.67 6.95
N PHE A 202 7.08 22.65 7.35
CA PHE A 202 7.48 23.06 8.71
C PHE A 202 7.06 24.51 8.98
N GLY A 203 6.76 24.80 10.22
CA GLY A 203 6.35 26.16 10.62
C GLY A 203 4.85 26.45 10.51
N THR A 204 4.03 25.51 10.03
CA THR A 204 2.57 25.65 10.04
C THR A 204 1.95 25.64 11.43
N GLY A 205 2.76 25.40 12.47
CA GLY A 205 2.31 25.31 13.86
C GLY A 205 1.94 23.88 14.28
N LEU A 206 1.52 23.75 15.54
CA LEU A 206 1.08 22.47 16.08
C LEU A 206 -0.32 22.11 15.55
N HIS A 207 -0.51 20.86 15.22
CA HIS A 207 -1.77 20.29 14.75
C HIS A 207 -2.03 18.91 15.35
N GLY A 208 -3.26 18.42 15.26
CA GLY A 208 -3.70 17.21 15.96
C GLY A 208 -3.06 15.90 15.53
N LEU A 209 -2.32 15.86 14.40
CA LEU A 209 -1.66 14.66 13.86
C LEU A 209 -0.14 14.76 13.86
N ALA A 210 0.47 15.66 14.64
CA ALA A 210 1.90 15.97 14.58
C ALA A 210 2.85 14.77 14.80
N SER A 211 2.38 13.70 15.45
CA SER A 211 3.21 12.52 15.79
C SER A 211 2.58 11.19 15.39
N THR A 212 1.58 11.20 14.51
CA THR A 212 0.79 10.00 14.21
C THR A 212 0.52 9.92 12.72
N ASP A 213 1.00 8.86 12.07
CA ASP A 213 0.55 8.50 10.73
C ASP A 213 -0.91 8.04 10.80
N VAL A 214 -1.75 8.57 9.92
CA VAL A 214 -3.18 8.18 9.88
C VAL A 214 -3.58 7.90 8.44
N MET A 215 -4.16 6.71 8.26
CA MET A 215 -4.71 6.24 7.00
C MET A 215 -6.21 6.06 7.12
N PHE A 216 -6.96 6.44 6.10
CA PHE A 216 -8.41 6.23 6.04
C PHE A 216 -8.77 5.46 4.79
N LEU A 217 -9.75 4.59 4.93
CA LEU A 217 -10.33 3.81 3.85
C LEU A 217 -11.83 4.06 3.80
N ARG A 218 -12.36 4.27 2.60
CA ARG A 218 -13.78 4.15 2.31
C ARG A 218 -14.04 2.78 1.68
N LEU A 219 -14.90 2.02 2.29
CA LEU A 219 -15.26 0.69 1.80
C LEU A 219 -16.45 0.72 0.83
N PRO A 220 -16.65 -0.32 -0.01
CA PRO A 220 -17.76 -0.38 -0.97
C PRO A 220 -19.15 -0.30 -0.33
N ASP A 221 -19.29 -0.72 0.92
CA ASP A 221 -20.54 -0.63 1.68
C ASP A 221 -20.79 0.77 2.29
N GLY A 222 -19.90 1.72 2.02
CA GLY A 222 -19.99 3.12 2.49
C GLY A 222 -19.38 3.36 3.87
N ARG A 223 -18.97 2.32 4.61
CA ARG A 223 -18.26 2.50 5.87
C ARG A 223 -16.91 3.17 5.63
N ALA A 224 -16.47 3.95 6.61
CA ALA A 224 -15.11 4.45 6.69
C ALA A 224 -14.40 3.80 7.89
N VAL A 225 -13.13 3.47 7.70
CA VAL A 225 -12.25 3.00 8.77
C VAL A 225 -10.98 3.84 8.77
N ALA A 226 -10.30 3.90 9.91
CA ALA A 226 -9.01 4.55 10.03
C ALA A 226 -7.99 3.60 10.65
N TYR A 227 -6.73 3.74 10.25
CA TYR A 227 -5.60 3.11 10.92
C TYR A 227 -4.64 4.19 11.36
N ALA A 228 -4.38 4.25 12.66
CA ALA A 228 -3.47 5.22 13.26
C ALA A 228 -2.22 4.48 13.75
N GLU A 229 -1.04 4.95 13.37
CA GLU A 229 0.23 4.29 13.66
C GLU A 229 1.28 5.26 14.19
N ASN A 230 2.07 4.76 15.15
CA ASN A 230 3.32 5.36 15.59
C ASN A 230 4.35 4.24 15.85
N ASP A 231 5.59 4.60 16.20
CA ASP A 231 6.70 3.64 16.36
C ASP A 231 6.44 2.51 17.36
N VAL A 232 5.45 2.66 18.24
CA VAL A 232 5.16 1.71 19.33
C VAL A 232 3.89 0.92 19.05
N ARG A 233 2.88 1.54 18.41
CA ARG A 233 1.54 0.97 18.32
C ARG A 233 0.81 1.37 17.06
N GLY A 234 0.07 0.41 16.47
CA GLY A 234 -0.92 0.63 15.43
C GLY A 234 -2.31 0.23 15.93
N GLU A 235 -3.33 0.99 15.57
CA GLU A 235 -4.73 0.78 15.95
C GLU A 235 -5.65 0.94 14.75
N LEU A 236 -6.44 -0.11 14.45
CA LEU A 236 -7.54 -0.04 13.50
C LEU A 236 -8.78 0.52 14.21
N VAL A 237 -9.26 1.65 13.74
CA VAL A 237 -10.42 2.37 14.28
C VAL A 237 -11.61 2.15 13.35
N GLU A 238 -12.65 1.48 13.86
CA GLU A 238 -13.88 1.20 13.12
C GLU A 238 -15.11 1.90 13.72
N GLU A 239 -14.98 2.45 14.91
CA GLU A 239 -16.05 3.22 15.53
C GLU A 239 -16.28 4.52 14.76
N THR A 240 -17.48 4.71 14.22
CA THR A 240 -17.83 5.83 13.34
C THR A 240 -17.49 7.18 13.93
N SER A 241 -17.81 7.43 15.20
CA SER A 241 -17.56 8.71 15.87
C SER A 241 -16.07 9.03 15.98
N ARG A 242 -15.23 8.02 16.23
CA ARG A 242 -13.77 8.16 16.29
C ARG A 242 -13.16 8.37 14.90
N VAL A 243 -13.63 7.64 13.91
CA VAL A 243 -13.21 7.81 12.49
C VAL A 243 -13.55 9.22 12.02
N GLU A 244 -14.76 9.72 12.29
CA GLU A 244 -15.18 11.08 11.95
C GLU A 244 -14.34 12.14 12.68
N HIS A 245 -13.98 11.92 13.94
CA HIS A 245 -13.11 12.83 14.67
C HIS A 245 -11.73 12.91 14.04
N LEU A 246 -11.10 11.76 13.73
CA LEU A 246 -9.81 11.70 13.06
C LEU A 246 -9.86 12.34 11.66
N HIS A 247 -10.95 12.12 10.93
CA HIS A 247 -11.14 12.70 9.60
C HIS A 247 -11.26 14.23 9.64
N ARG A 248 -11.99 14.79 10.61
CA ARG A 248 -12.02 16.25 10.84
C ARG A 248 -10.63 16.81 11.17
N THR A 249 -9.85 16.08 11.97
CA THR A 249 -8.47 16.48 12.27
C THR A 249 -7.59 16.43 11.02
N TYR A 250 -7.75 15.41 10.18
CA TYR A 250 -7.08 15.32 8.88
C TYR A 250 -7.46 16.49 7.95
N ASP A 251 -8.75 16.84 7.87
CA ASP A 251 -9.21 17.98 7.07
C ASP A 251 -8.60 19.30 7.56
N ALA A 252 -8.52 19.50 8.87
CA ALA A 252 -7.86 20.69 9.44
C ALA A 252 -6.35 20.73 9.09
N VAL A 253 -5.66 19.59 9.05
CA VAL A 253 -4.26 19.52 8.61
C VAL A 253 -4.13 19.81 7.11
N ARG A 254 -5.06 19.29 6.29
CA ARG A 254 -5.10 19.58 4.86
C ARG A 254 -5.26 21.08 4.57
N ASP A 255 -6.07 21.77 5.35
CA ASP A 255 -6.30 23.22 5.18
C ASP A 255 -5.04 24.04 5.50
N LEU A 256 -4.07 23.48 6.22
CA LEU A 256 -2.75 24.07 6.48
C LEU A 256 -1.70 23.68 5.41
N ALA A 257 -1.98 22.67 4.61
CA ALA A 257 -1.05 22.15 3.63
C ALA A 257 -1.04 23.00 2.35
N LEU A 258 0.06 22.91 1.62
CA LEU A 258 0.17 23.50 0.29
C LEU A 258 -0.84 22.87 -0.69
N SER A 259 -1.32 23.65 -1.65
CA SER A 259 -2.11 23.13 -2.77
C SER A 259 -1.31 22.07 -3.54
N PRO A 260 -1.95 21.19 -4.33
CA PRO A 260 -1.24 20.20 -5.14
C PRO A 260 -0.16 20.82 -6.05
N ALA A 261 -0.43 21.96 -6.68
CA ALA A 261 0.52 22.65 -7.55
C ALA A 261 1.73 23.21 -6.78
N GLU A 262 1.50 23.81 -5.60
CA GLU A 262 2.56 24.31 -4.72
C GLU A 262 3.35 23.15 -4.14
N SER A 263 2.70 22.03 -3.79
CA SER A 263 3.33 20.81 -3.29
C SER A 263 4.26 20.21 -4.33
N ARG A 264 3.82 20.14 -5.59
CA ARG A 264 4.67 19.72 -6.70
C ARG A 264 5.91 20.59 -6.83
N THR A 265 5.73 21.91 -6.78
CA THR A 265 6.85 22.87 -6.83
C THR A 265 7.80 22.68 -5.64
N PHE A 266 7.25 22.37 -4.46
CA PHE A 266 8.04 22.09 -3.26
C PHE A 266 8.89 20.84 -3.44
N ILE A 267 8.31 19.73 -3.93
CA ILE A 267 9.03 18.47 -4.16
C ILE A 267 10.13 18.67 -5.22
N LEU A 268 9.88 19.42 -6.29
CA LEU A 268 10.89 19.73 -7.32
C LEU A 268 12.08 20.53 -6.76
N ARG A 269 11.84 21.47 -5.85
CA ARG A 269 12.96 22.17 -5.16
C ARG A 269 13.77 21.20 -4.31
N MET A 270 13.12 20.30 -3.56
CA MET A 270 13.81 19.26 -2.78
C MET A 270 14.68 18.39 -3.70
N LEU A 271 14.18 18.07 -4.90
CA LEU A 271 14.92 17.30 -5.90
C LEU A 271 16.18 18.05 -6.40
N GLU A 272 16.10 19.37 -6.57
CA GLU A 272 17.26 20.22 -6.94
C GLU A 272 18.32 20.26 -5.83
N GLU A 273 17.91 20.14 -4.56
CA GLU A 273 18.82 20.13 -3.39
C GLU A 273 19.57 18.79 -3.24
N VAL A 274 19.14 17.71 -3.90
CA VAL A 274 19.80 16.40 -3.82
C VAL A 274 21.15 16.47 -4.54
N PRO A 275 22.28 16.11 -3.87
CA PRO A 275 23.59 16.08 -4.51
C PRO A 275 23.62 15.18 -5.75
N CYS A 276 24.35 15.60 -6.78
CA CYS A 276 24.49 14.81 -8.02
C CYS A 276 25.48 13.65 -7.89
N GLU A 277 26.32 13.61 -6.83
CA GLU A 277 27.27 12.52 -6.56
C GLU A 277 27.22 12.12 -5.08
N PRO A 278 27.43 10.83 -4.76
CA PRO A 278 27.55 10.41 -3.37
C PRO A 278 28.76 11.12 -2.75
N SER A 279 28.56 11.76 -1.61
CA SER A 279 29.68 12.32 -0.81
C SER A 279 30.63 11.17 -0.46
N THR A 280 31.85 11.20 -1.02
CA THR A 280 32.93 10.24 -0.78
C THR A 280 33.37 10.23 0.69
#